data_0709ad0757bec745e32b06faec62bff6
#
_entry.id   0709ad0757bec745e32b06faec62bff6
#
_cell.length_a   1.000
_cell.length_b   1.000
_cell.length_c   1.000
_cell.angle_alpha   90.00
_cell.angle_beta   90.00
_cell.angle_gamma   90.00
#
_symmetry.space_group_name_H-M   'P 1'
#
loop_
_entity.id
_entity.type
_entity.pdbx_description
1 polymer ?
#
loop_
_entity_poly.entity_id
_entity_poly.type
_entity_poly.pdbx_seq_one_letter_code
_entity_poly.pdbx_strand_id
1 'polypeptide(L)'
;MNKFPTLMLQAGLTTLVMGLLVQCGIYSFTGASIPAGTETFQVNYFENQAGNRPGSTVEPGLDRDFTLALQDLLLNQTNLSLVNSDGDLIYEGEITEYSVTPMAATAEIKAAQNRLKMSVKLRYFNRKNEEDDMEKNYSFFYDFPAELQVYDVRDSAHKEIFERITQDIFNDTLAKW
;
A
#
# COMPACT_ATOMS: atom_id res chain seq x y z
N MET A 1 5.68 -56.06 -40.86
CA MET A 1 4.78 -54.95 -40.63
C MET A 1 5.42 -54.03 -39.56
N ASN A 2 5.94 -52.89 -40.02
CA ASN A 2 6.87 -52.04 -39.25
C ASN A 2 6.12 -51.10 -38.26
N LYS A 3 6.15 -51.42 -36.97
CA LYS A 3 5.56 -50.59 -35.89
C LYS A 3 6.54 -49.55 -35.34
N PHE A 4 7.79 -49.51 -35.82
CA PHE A 4 8.85 -48.60 -35.35
C PHE A 4 8.63 -47.11 -35.65
N PRO A 5 8.08 -46.68 -36.81
CA PRO A 5 7.93 -45.27 -37.09
C PRO A 5 6.82 -44.60 -36.27
N THR A 6 5.78 -45.34 -35.89
CA THR A 6 4.67 -44.80 -35.07
C THR A 6 5.06 -44.59 -33.62
N LEU A 7 5.94 -45.42 -33.06
CA LEU A 7 6.44 -45.30 -31.70
C LEU A 7 7.35 -44.06 -31.52
N MET A 8 8.21 -43.79 -32.50
CA MET A 8 9.06 -42.59 -32.51
C MET A 8 8.25 -41.31 -32.69
N LEU A 9 7.21 -41.32 -33.49
CA LEU A 9 6.32 -40.17 -33.68
C LEU A 9 5.51 -39.85 -32.41
N GLN A 10 5.05 -40.88 -31.70
CA GLN A 10 4.36 -40.73 -30.44
C GLN A 10 5.28 -40.23 -29.31
N ALA A 11 6.54 -40.72 -29.24
CA ALA A 11 7.51 -40.24 -28.27
C ALA A 11 7.89 -38.77 -28.51
N GLY A 12 8.05 -38.36 -29.77
CA GLY A 12 8.31 -36.95 -30.13
C GLY A 12 7.15 -36.02 -29.78
N LEU A 13 5.91 -36.47 -30.00
CA LEU A 13 4.72 -35.68 -29.70
C LEU A 13 4.50 -35.51 -28.17
N THR A 14 4.75 -36.56 -27.38
CA THR A 14 4.66 -36.47 -25.91
C THR A 14 5.72 -35.56 -25.31
N THR A 15 6.95 -35.57 -25.83
CA THR A 15 8.03 -34.67 -25.37
C THR A 15 7.73 -33.21 -25.72
N LEU A 16 7.14 -32.95 -26.89
CA LEU A 16 6.73 -31.60 -27.30
C LEU A 16 5.57 -31.06 -26.42
N VAL A 17 4.58 -31.88 -26.10
CA VAL A 17 3.45 -31.49 -25.23
C VAL A 17 3.92 -31.24 -23.80
N MET A 18 4.88 -32.03 -23.30
CA MET A 18 5.44 -31.84 -21.94
C MET A 18 6.30 -30.57 -21.83
N GLY A 19 6.95 -30.15 -22.92
CA GLY A 19 7.71 -28.88 -23.01
C GLY A 19 6.82 -27.62 -22.97
N LEU A 20 5.56 -27.72 -23.41
CA LEU A 20 4.62 -26.58 -23.40
C LEU A 20 3.99 -26.31 -22.03
N LEU A 21 4.07 -27.25 -21.08
CA LEU A 21 3.48 -27.11 -19.75
C LEU A 21 4.41 -26.39 -18.74
N VAL A 22 5.66 -26.06 -19.10
CA VAL A 22 6.62 -25.42 -18.20
C VAL A 22 6.59 -23.90 -18.28
N GLN A 23 5.74 -23.31 -19.10
CA GLN A 23 5.54 -21.84 -19.18
C GLN A 23 4.43 -21.33 -18.22
N CYS A 24 4.34 -21.86 -17.01
CA CYS A 24 3.67 -21.12 -15.94
C CYS A 24 4.60 -20.01 -15.48
N GLY A 25 4.63 -18.89 -16.22
CA GLY A 25 5.13 -17.63 -15.71
C GLY A 25 4.42 -17.30 -14.41
N ILE A 26 5.18 -16.87 -13.43
CA ILE A 26 4.69 -16.43 -12.11
C ILE A 26 3.77 -15.22 -12.35
N TYR A 27 2.48 -15.47 -12.56
CA TYR A 27 1.48 -14.43 -12.49
C TYR A 27 1.29 -14.09 -11.00
N SER A 28 1.89 -12.99 -10.56
CA SER A 28 1.57 -12.40 -9.27
C SER A 28 0.11 -11.92 -9.32
N PHE A 29 -0.75 -12.55 -8.54
CA PHE A 29 -2.20 -12.25 -8.46
C PHE A 29 -2.47 -10.93 -7.73
N THR A 30 -1.43 -10.23 -7.26
CA THR A 30 -1.53 -9.02 -6.41
C THR A 30 -1.67 -7.71 -7.19
N GLY A 31 -1.64 -7.74 -8.54
CA GLY A 31 -1.73 -6.51 -9.35
C GLY A 31 -0.50 -5.60 -9.25
N ALA A 32 0.53 -5.99 -8.49
CA ALA A 32 1.75 -5.22 -8.38
C ALA A 32 2.60 -5.31 -9.66
N SER A 33 2.96 -4.18 -10.24
CA SER A 33 3.92 -4.06 -11.34
C SER A 33 5.29 -3.67 -10.78
N ILE A 34 6.00 -4.67 -10.21
CA ILE A 34 7.32 -4.46 -9.62
C ILE A 34 8.35 -4.32 -10.74
N PRO A 35 9.19 -3.26 -10.77
CA PRO A 35 10.24 -3.10 -11.76
C PRO A 35 11.23 -4.28 -11.74
N ALA A 36 11.68 -4.69 -12.91
CA ALA A 36 12.63 -5.82 -13.04
C ALA A 36 13.91 -5.56 -12.23
N GLY A 37 14.33 -6.54 -11.43
CA GLY A 37 15.53 -6.44 -10.59
C GLY A 37 15.31 -5.70 -9.25
N THR A 38 14.06 -5.40 -8.87
CA THR A 38 13.72 -4.90 -7.55
C THR A 38 13.44 -6.07 -6.61
N GLU A 39 14.18 -6.17 -5.52
CA GLU A 39 14.10 -7.27 -4.55
C GLU A 39 13.80 -6.79 -3.14
N THR A 40 14.09 -5.52 -2.85
CA THR A 40 14.00 -4.97 -1.50
C THR A 40 13.23 -3.65 -1.45
N PHE A 41 12.64 -3.39 -0.29
CA PHE A 41 12.09 -2.08 0.02
C PHE A 41 12.48 -1.65 1.44
N GLN A 42 12.51 -0.34 1.65
CA GLN A 42 12.79 0.33 2.91
C GLN A 42 11.66 1.30 3.20
N VAL A 43 11.14 1.27 4.42
CA VAL A 43 10.19 2.26 4.91
C VAL A 43 10.86 3.00 6.06
N ASN A 44 11.25 4.25 5.82
CA ASN A 44 11.76 5.12 6.86
C ASN A 44 10.62 5.53 7.79
N TYR A 45 10.99 5.83 9.04
CA TYR A 45 10.02 6.25 10.04
C TYR A 45 9.32 7.54 9.60
N PHE A 46 7.99 7.53 9.58
CA PHE A 46 7.19 8.71 9.26
C PHE A 46 7.12 9.62 10.49
N GLU A 47 7.54 10.87 10.33
CA GLU A 47 7.50 11.84 11.43
C GLU A 47 6.08 12.37 11.64
N ASN A 48 5.62 12.46 12.89
CA ASN A 48 4.34 13.08 13.20
C ASN A 48 4.49 14.61 13.34
N GLN A 49 4.25 15.33 12.25
CA GLN A 49 4.28 16.78 12.15
C GLN A 49 2.88 17.43 12.24
N ALA A 50 1.85 16.65 12.55
CA ALA A 50 0.45 17.11 12.57
C ALA A 50 0.26 18.31 13.53
N GLY A 51 0.95 18.31 14.68
CA GLY A 51 0.86 19.42 15.66
C GLY A 51 1.32 20.77 15.16
N ASN A 52 2.05 20.85 14.05
CA ASN A 52 2.50 22.09 13.44
C ASN A 52 1.38 22.80 12.64
N ARG A 53 0.26 22.13 12.41
CA ARG A 53 -0.86 22.67 11.64
C ARG A 53 -1.95 23.20 12.57
N PRO A 54 -2.44 24.44 12.38
CA PRO A 54 -3.59 24.95 13.16
C PRO A 54 -4.81 24.03 13.03
N GLY A 55 -5.43 23.71 14.17
CA GLY A 55 -6.60 22.81 14.22
C GLY A 55 -6.28 21.31 14.19
N SER A 56 -5.02 20.94 14.03
CA SER A 56 -4.56 19.56 14.19
C SER A 56 -4.05 19.31 15.60
N THR A 57 -4.04 18.03 15.99
CA THR A 57 -3.50 17.55 17.26
C THR A 57 -2.42 16.49 17.02
N VAL A 58 -1.56 16.27 18.01
CA VAL A 58 -0.60 15.17 17.99
C VAL A 58 -1.23 13.96 18.66
N GLU A 59 -1.48 12.91 17.88
CA GLU A 59 -1.90 11.61 18.40
C GLU A 59 -0.64 10.78 18.70
N PRO A 60 -0.43 10.36 19.97
CA PRO A 60 0.76 9.60 20.34
C PRO A 60 0.81 8.23 19.66
N GLY A 61 1.95 7.88 19.07
CA GLY A 61 2.19 6.60 18.41
C GLY A 61 1.63 6.49 17.00
N LEU A 62 0.95 7.52 16.49
CA LEU A 62 0.38 7.54 15.14
C LEU A 62 1.44 7.31 14.05
N ASP A 63 2.59 7.89 14.23
CA ASP A 63 3.80 7.76 13.41
C ASP A 63 4.28 6.31 13.30
N ARG A 64 4.44 5.65 14.45
CA ARG A 64 4.81 4.23 14.52
C ARG A 64 3.76 3.34 13.87
N ASP A 65 2.49 3.54 14.24
CA ASP A 65 1.41 2.67 13.83
C ASP A 65 1.16 2.79 12.31
N PHE A 66 1.25 4.00 11.75
CA PHE A 66 1.18 4.21 10.30
C PHE A 66 2.38 3.60 9.55
N THR A 67 3.61 3.79 10.07
CA THR A 67 4.82 3.20 9.47
C THR A 67 4.71 1.68 9.40
N LEU A 68 4.26 1.03 10.48
CA LEU A 68 4.03 -0.41 10.53
C LEU A 68 2.93 -0.84 9.54
N ALA A 69 1.83 -0.11 9.47
CA ALA A 69 0.74 -0.42 8.54
C ALA A 69 1.19 -0.40 7.06
N LEU A 70 2.07 0.55 6.69
CA LEU A 70 2.63 0.59 5.34
C LEU A 70 3.60 -0.58 5.09
N GLN A 71 4.46 -0.90 6.06
CA GLN A 71 5.36 -2.07 5.98
C GLN A 71 4.57 -3.36 5.80
N ASP A 72 3.55 -3.58 6.62
CA ASP A 72 2.71 -4.77 6.59
C ASP A 72 1.97 -4.92 5.25
N LEU A 73 1.44 -3.82 4.71
CA LEU A 73 0.77 -3.86 3.40
C LEU A 73 1.75 -4.26 2.29
N LEU A 74 2.94 -3.64 2.24
CA LEU A 74 3.96 -3.95 1.23
C LEU A 74 4.44 -5.41 1.34
N LEU A 75 4.67 -5.92 2.56
CA LEU A 75 5.04 -7.33 2.79
C LEU A 75 3.94 -8.30 2.34
N ASN A 76 2.68 -7.95 2.56
CA ASN A 76 1.55 -8.82 2.23
C ASN A 76 1.19 -8.79 0.74
N GLN A 77 1.42 -7.68 0.05
CA GLN A 77 1.04 -7.51 -1.36
C GLN A 77 2.20 -7.68 -2.35
N THR A 78 3.43 -7.85 -1.87
CA THR A 78 4.60 -8.05 -2.73
C THR A 78 5.47 -9.22 -2.25
N ASN A 79 6.38 -9.67 -3.10
CA ASN A 79 7.42 -10.63 -2.75
C ASN A 79 8.74 -9.93 -2.36
N LEU A 80 8.70 -8.62 -2.10
CA LEU A 80 9.88 -7.84 -1.73
C LEU A 80 10.25 -8.08 -0.27
N SER A 81 11.54 -7.97 0.02
CA SER A 81 12.08 -8.08 1.38
C SER A 81 12.22 -6.70 2.02
N LEU A 82 11.72 -6.54 3.25
CA LEU A 82 11.93 -5.32 4.03
C LEU A 82 13.38 -5.26 4.52
N VAL A 83 14.04 -4.13 4.29
CA VAL A 83 15.40 -3.84 4.78
C VAL A 83 15.42 -2.52 5.55
N ASN A 84 16.40 -2.38 6.46
CA ASN A 84 16.53 -1.17 7.28
C ASN A 84 17.31 -0.04 6.57
N SER A 85 18.10 -0.39 5.55
CA SER A 85 18.89 0.56 4.75
C SER A 85 19.13 0.01 3.36
N ASP A 86 19.43 0.91 2.43
CA ASP A 86 19.81 0.57 1.04
C ASP A 86 18.77 -0.24 0.25
N GLY A 87 17.48 -0.08 0.60
CA GLY A 87 16.38 -0.67 -0.18
C GLY A 87 16.35 -0.18 -1.62
N ASP A 88 15.94 -1.05 -2.55
CA ASP A 88 15.72 -0.68 -3.95
C ASP A 88 14.62 0.37 -4.08
N LEU A 89 13.55 0.21 -3.29
CA LEU A 89 12.45 1.16 -3.15
C LEU A 89 12.51 1.79 -1.76
N ILE A 90 12.40 3.10 -1.68
CA ILE A 90 12.45 3.83 -0.41
C ILE A 90 11.17 4.63 -0.24
N TYR A 91 10.51 4.43 0.90
CA TYR A 91 9.34 5.17 1.34
C TYR A 91 9.70 5.98 2.56
N GLU A 92 9.49 7.29 2.51
CA GLU A 92 9.68 8.18 3.64
C GLU A 92 8.67 9.32 3.62
N GLY A 93 8.46 9.97 4.76
CA GLY A 93 7.51 11.08 4.79
C GLY A 93 7.13 11.54 6.17
N GLU A 94 6.02 12.25 6.22
CA GLU A 94 5.53 12.87 7.44
C GLU A 94 3.99 12.85 7.48
N ILE A 95 3.44 12.76 8.69
CA ILE A 95 2.02 12.97 8.94
C ILE A 95 1.83 14.47 9.14
N THR A 96 1.10 15.11 8.23
CA THR A 96 0.98 16.57 8.16
C THR A 96 -0.31 17.10 8.78
N GLU A 97 -1.30 16.23 9.01
CA GLU A 97 -2.59 16.61 9.60
C GLU A 97 -3.20 15.42 10.35
N TYR A 98 -3.72 15.71 11.54
CA TYR A 98 -4.61 14.83 12.28
C TYR A 98 -5.61 15.72 13.02
N SER A 99 -6.79 15.88 12.44
CA SER A 99 -7.73 16.91 12.89
C SER A 99 -9.17 16.38 12.97
N VAL A 100 -9.94 16.94 13.90
CA VAL A 100 -11.36 16.65 14.05
C VAL A 100 -12.17 17.90 13.72
N THR A 101 -13.13 17.75 12.82
CA THR A 101 -14.01 18.84 12.40
C THR A 101 -15.48 18.44 12.55
N PRO A 102 -16.30 19.24 13.23
CA PRO A 102 -17.74 19.03 13.26
C PRO A 102 -18.34 19.14 11.86
N MET A 103 -19.22 18.22 11.52
CA MET A 103 -19.94 18.20 10.25
C MET A 103 -21.36 18.70 10.46
N ALA A 104 -21.79 19.68 9.65
CA ALA A 104 -23.15 20.15 9.69
C ALA A 104 -24.12 19.04 9.23
N ALA A 105 -25.24 18.90 9.93
CA ALA A 105 -26.33 18.04 9.49
C ALA A 105 -26.85 18.53 8.13
N THR A 106 -26.97 17.61 7.18
CA THR A 106 -27.57 17.86 5.87
C THR A 106 -28.91 17.13 5.76
N ALA A 107 -29.64 17.34 4.66
CA ALA A 107 -30.91 16.65 4.44
C ALA A 107 -30.77 15.12 4.42
N GLU A 108 -29.58 14.62 4.10
CA GLU A 108 -29.24 13.20 4.02
C GLU A 108 -28.65 12.67 5.34
N ILE A 109 -27.93 13.50 6.09
CA ILE A 109 -27.30 13.18 7.38
C ILE A 109 -28.16 13.79 8.48
N LYS A 110 -29.02 12.98 9.10
CA LYS A 110 -29.97 13.43 10.10
C LYS A 110 -29.39 13.66 11.50
N ALA A 111 -28.22 13.07 11.80
CA ALA A 111 -27.52 13.21 13.08
C ALA A 111 -26.23 14.03 12.91
N ALA A 112 -25.86 14.80 13.93
CA ALA A 112 -24.58 15.51 13.96
C ALA A 112 -23.43 14.50 13.96
N GLN A 113 -22.41 14.77 13.17
CA GLN A 113 -21.20 13.94 13.05
C GLN A 113 -19.95 14.78 13.24
N ASN A 114 -18.89 14.11 13.62
CA ASN A 114 -17.53 14.63 13.56
C ASN A 114 -16.76 13.87 12.47
N ARG A 115 -15.80 14.54 11.84
CA ARG A 115 -14.88 13.97 10.86
C ARG A 115 -13.48 14.00 11.40
N LEU A 116 -12.89 12.83 11.61
CA LEU A 116 -11.46 12.68 11.84
C LEU A 116 -10.76 12.60 10.49
N LYS A 117 -9.84 13.51 10.22
CA LYS A 117 -9.04 13.52 8.98
C LYS A 117 -7.57 13.33 9.30
N MET A 118 -6.91 12.51 8.50
CA MET A 118 -5.46 12.34 8.50
C MET A 118 -4.89 12.65 7.11
N SER A 119 -3.74 13.31 7.08
CA SER A 119 -2.99 13.58 5.85
C SER A 119 -1.53 13.19 6.02
N VAL A 120 -0.99 12.57 4.98
CA VAL A 120 0.40 12.09 4.92
C VAL A 120 1.05 12.66 3.68
N LYS A 121 2.24 13.20 3.82
CA LYS A 121 3.11 13.58 2.71
C LYS A 121 4.14 12.47 2.52
N LEU A 122 4.10 11.80 1.37
CA LEU A 122 5.03 10.75 0.99
C LEU A 122 6.09 11.30 0.05
N ARG A 123 7.34 10.85 0.24
CA ARG A 123 8.40 10.84 -0.76
C ARG A 123 8.76 9.38 -1.04
N TYR A 124 8.69 9.02 -2.30
CA TYR A 124 9.02 7.69 -2.81
C TYR A 124 10.21 7.79 -3.76
N PHE A 125 11.18 6.90 -3.60
CA PHE A 125 12.35 6.82 -4.47
C PHE A 125 12.51 5.40 -4.99
N ASN A 126 12.76 5.28 -6.29
CA ASN A 126 13.06 4.03 -6.97
C ASN A 126 14.51 4.05 -7.47
N ARG A 127 15.42 3.39 -6.75
CA ARG A 127 16.84 3.34 -7.12
C ARG A 127 17.13 2.61 -8.45
N LYS A 128 16.16 1.85 -8.98
CA LYS A 128 16.28 1.18 -10.29
C LYS A 128 15.81 2.07 -11.44
N ASN A 129 14.93 3.03 -11.16
CA ASN A 129 14.40 3.97 -12.15
C ASN A 129 13.98 5.27 -11.46
N GLU A 130 14.86 6.26 -11.48
CA GLU A 130 14.63 7.58 -10.86
C GLU A 130 13.45 8.36 -11.51
N GLU A 131 13.00 7.97 -12.70
CA GLU A 131 11.80 8.58 -13.33
C GLU A 131 10.51 8.24 -12.57
N ASP A 132 10.53 7.22 -11.74
CA ASP A 132 9.41 6.83 -10.88
C ASP A 132 9.38 7.58 -9.54
N ASP A 133 10.42 8.35 -9.21
CA ASP A 133 10.47 9.13 -7.97
C ASP A 133 9.29 10.08 -7.90
N MET A 134 8.68 10.16 -6.73
CA MET A 134 7.50 11.01 -6.57
C MET A 134 7.38 11.58 -5.15
N GLU A 135 6.78 12.75 -5.07
CA GLU A 135 6.29 13.35 -3.85
C GLU A 135 4.80 13.62 -3.97
N LYS A 136 4.01 13.08 -3.03
CA LYS A 136 2.54 13.20 -3.08
C LYS A 136 1.92 13.28 -1.70
N ASN A 137 0.83 14.05 -1.60
CA ASN A 137 0.02 14.11 -0.39
C ASN A 137 -1.17 13.15 -0.52
N TYR A 138 -1.38 12.35 0.52
CA TYR A 138 -2.51 11.47 0.68
C TYR A 138 -3.34 11.94 1.85
N SER A 139 -4.65 11.83 1.77
CA SER A 139 -5.53 12.13 2.89
C SER A 139 -6.76 11.25 2.85
N PHE A 140 -7.18 10.83 4.03
CA PHE A 140 -8.44 10.12 4.20
C PHE A 140 -9.11 10.55 5.50
N PHE A 141 -10.38 10.21 5.66
CA PHE A 141 -11.15 10.60 6.82
C PHE A 141 -12.06 9.47 7.30
N TYR A 142 -12.46 9.57 8.56
CA TYR A 142 -13.42 8.70 9.21
C TYR A 142 -14.49 9.55 9.87
N ASP A 143 -15.76 9.33 9.53
CA ASP A 143 -16.91 10.03 10.12
C ASP A 143 -17.47 9.22 11.28
N PHE A 144 -17.75 9.90 12.39
CA PHE A 144 -18.28 9.27 13.60
C PHE A 144 -19.31 10.15 14.29
N PRO A 145 -20.24 9.57 15.11
CA PRO A 145 -21.26 10.30 15.83
C PRO A 145 -20.68 11.42 16.71
N ALA A 146 -21.32 12.59 16.72
CA ALA A 146 -20.80 13.76 17.43
C ALA A 146 -20.79 13.61 18.97
N GLU A 147 -21.57 12.66 19.51
CA GLU A 147 -21.59 12.32 20.93
C GLU A 147 -20.36 11.50 21.38
N LEU A 148 -19.61 10.91 20.45
CA LEU A 148 -18.40 10.15 20.75
C LEU A 148 -17.16 11.04 20.72
N GLN A 149 -16.15 10.65 21.49
CA GLN A 149 -14.83 11.25 21.42
C GLN A 149 -13.94 10.46 20.45
N VAL A 150 -12.86 11.07 19.92
CA VAL A 150 -11.89 10.40 19.06
C VAL A 150 -11.34 9.13 19.71
N TYR A 151 -11.11 9.17 21.02
CA TYR A 151 -10.61 8.03 21.78
C TYR A 151 -11.52 6.79 21.66
N ASP A 152 -12.83 6.98 21.61
CA ASP A 152 -13.82 5.89 21.56
C ASP A 152 -13.81 5.17 20.20
N VAL A 153 -13.41 5.86 19.15
CA VAL A 153 -13.42 5.37 17.76
C VAL A 153 -12.01 5.19 17.16
N ARG A 154 -10.97 5.55 17.92
CA ARG A 154 -9.59 5.64 17.46
C ARG A 154 -9.15 4.40 16.69
N ASP A 155 -9.29 3.23 17.25
CA ASP A 155 -8.77 2.00 16.68
C ASP A 155 -9.48 1.64 15.36
N SER A 156 -10.79 1.86 15.28
CA SER A 156 -11.57 1.66 14.05
C SER A 156 -11.22 2.70 12.99
N ALA A 157 -11.08 3.95 13.40
CA ALA A 157 -10.75 5.06 12.52
C ALA A 157 -9.31 4.91 11.95
N HIS A 158 -8.33 4.57 12.80
CA HIS A 158 -6.96 4.34 12.35
C HIS A 158 -6.88 3.18 11.38
N LYS A 159 -7.56 2.06 11.68
CA LYS A 159 -7.59 0.92 10.78
C LYS A 159 -8.08 1.31 9.38
N GLU A 160 -9.23 1.99 9.29
CA GLU A 160 -9.82 2.38 8.01
C GLU A 160 -8.97 3.43 7.28
N ILE A 161 -8.49 4.46 7.99
CA ILE A 161 -7.68 5.52 7.41
C ILE A 161 -6.33 4.98 6.91
N PHE A 162 -5.66 4.13 7.71
CA PHE A 162 -4.37 3.55 7.33
C PHE A 162 -4.53 2.61 6.13
N GLU A 163 -5.53 1.71 6.18
CA GLU A 163 -5.82 0.80 5.06
C GLU A 163 -6.01 1.58 3.76
N ARG A 164 -6.76 2.68 3.81
CA ARG A 164 -7.01 3.48 2.62
C ARG A 164 -5.77 4.21 2.12
N ILE A 165 -5.08 4.93 3.00
CA ILE A 165 -3.90 5.71 2.61
C ILE A 165 -2.77 4.80 2.12
N THR A 166 -2.51 3.68 2.82
CA THR A 166 -1.44 2.75 2.43
C THR A 166 -1.77 2.04 1.13
N GLN A 167 -3.05 1.71 0.87
CA GLN A 167 -3.48 1.14 -0.41
C GLN A 167 -3.33 2.15 -1.56
N ASP A 168 -3.66 3.42 -1.34
CA ASP A 168 -3.47 4.47 -2.35
C ASP A 168 -1.97 4.68 -2.65
N ILE A 169 -1.10 4.64 -1.63
CA ILE A 169 0.36 4.66 -1.80
C ILE A 169 0.83 3.46 -2.64
N PHE A 170 0.38 2.26 -2.30
CA PHE A 170 0.73 1.04 -3.06
C PHE A 170 0.30 1.15 -4.52
N ASN A 171 -0.91 1.61 -4.78
CA ASN A 171 -1.45 1.74 -6.12
C ASN A 171 -0.64 2.73 -6.96
N ASP A 172 -0.25 3.86 -6.39
CA ASP A 172 0.52 4.88 -7.09
C ASP A 172 1.99 4.48 -7.35
N THR A 173 2.57 3.65 -6.48
CA THR A 173 3.99 3.27 -6.57
C THR A 173 4.21 1.95 -7.30
N LEU A 174 3.35 0.95 -7.08
CA LEU A 174 3.56 -0.42 -7.52
C LEU A 174 2.44 -1.02 -8.38
N ALA A 175 1.27 -0.37 -8.50
CA ALA A 175 0.16 -0.87 -9.30
C ALA A 175 -0.19 0.09 -10.45
N LYS A 176 0.83 0.63 -11.13
CA LYS A 176 0.63 1.52 -12.29
C LYS A 176 -0.01 0.73 -13.44
N TRP A 177 -1.20 1.13 -13.83
CA TRP A 177 -1.96 0.62 -14.97
C TRP A 177 -1.82 1.54 -16.18
#